data_c6274214424ffcb8be3d9a53e9f78b92
#
_entry.id   c6274214424ffcb8be3d9a53e9f78b92
#
_cell.length_a   1.000
_cell.length_b   1.000
_cell.length_c   1.000
_cell.angle_alpha   90.00
_cell.angle_beta   90.00
_cell.angle_gamma   90.00
#
_symmetry.space_group_name_H-M   'P 1'
#
loop_
_entity.id
_entity.type
_entity.pdbx_description
1 polymer ?
#
loop_
_entity_poly.entity_id
_entity_poly.type
_entity_poly.pdbx_seq_one_letter_code
_entity_poly.pdbx_strand_id
1 'polypeptide(L)'
;MPANEREPLIIPSAVVDLVLLGPADDRRQLQDSPVLGDVWLAYATKPGSKQDLLITPDKRATAGAVARQIAQQLPPRSTAGPLKERANIAYLQGLVAARLSLHELLRVLVPLTLWWTERRIQKMLATQYSPTQLRARLIEVFTSLLSAPPAEGEDRLHSDRFSSLDRYLTLAGLLIWAVGTGVPRPAGTDHSTPDDIFQMAIGDADTIVAALVELYAQIASDEAGEQAQAVIFQVSLNRAVAPALERSVPAVKADAARGLFNVKTNRIAWAVLDSGIDGTHRAFLDKATRTSRVVKTFDFTRLRGLLSSDNDLIEPAELAKLLKGVDLTPEEATSRLAQLQKDAAEARPINWDVVEELLMLADPPAPSSVHGTHVAGIIGAMRPDESADYGDGMCPDIKLYDFRVLARSIEDTEFAIIAALQYIRYVNERHSYTTIHGANLSLSIPHNVRNYACGRTPVCNECQRLVESGVVVVAAAGNRGYQRFETKDGLFENYAAFSITDPGNAEDVITVGATHGNWPHTYGVSFFSSRGPTGDGRLKPDLVAPGERIQAPIPGPDNSGAESGTSMAAPHVSGAAAMLMARYPEMIGNPRRIKRILCESATDLGRERSFQGHGMLDVLRAFQSI
;
A
#
# COMPACT_ATOMS: atom_id res chain seq x y z
N MET A 1 -35.89 -20.67 21.86
CA MET A 1 -34.79 -19.72 22.02
C MET A 1 -33.99 -19.79 20.73
N PRO A 2 -33.69 -18.70 20.03
CA PRO A 2 -32.89 -18.76 18.82
C PRO A 2 -31.46 -19.25 19.17
N ALA A 3 -30.88 -20.05 18.28
CA ALA A 3 -29.53 -20.56 18.41
C ALA A 3 -28.56 -19.39 18.58
N ASN A 4 -27.78 -19.38 19.67
CA ASN A 4 -26.67 -18.46 19.85
C ASN A 4 -25.74 -18.59 18.62
N GLU A 5 -25.67 -17.55 17.81
CA GLU A 5 -24.59 -17.39 16.84
C GLU A 5 -23.28 -17.29 17.65
N ARG A 6 -22.49 -18.33 17.59
CA ARG A 6 -21.19 -18.38 18.25
C ARG A 6 -20.23 -17.48 17.45
N GLU A 7 -19.74 -16.42 18.07
CA GLU A 7 -18.74 -15.58 17.44
C GLU A 7 -17.39 -16.29 17.32
N PRO A 8 -16.67 -16.15 16.19
CA PRO A 8 -15.33 -16.72 16.02
C PRO A 8 -14.34 -16.19 17.06
N LEU A 9 -13.40 -17.03 17.48
CA LEU A 9 -12.36 -16.62 18.44
C LEU A 9 -11.33 -15.70 17.76
N ILE A 10 -11.09 -14.52 18.32
CA ILE A 10 -10.01 -13.62 17.88
C ILE A 10 -8.70 -14.12 18.50
N ILE A 11 -7.70 -14.38 17.66
CA ILE A 11 -6.35 -14.74 18.11
C ILE A 11 -5.53 -13.46 18.30
N PRO A 12 -5.00 -13.17 19.50
CA PRO A 12 -4.18 -11.98 19.75
C PRO A 12 -2.93 -11.93 18.87
N SER A 13 -2.52 -10.73 18.47
CA SER A 13 -1.30 -10.53 17.66
C SER A 13 -0.04 -11.12 18.31
N ALA A 14 0.03 -11.06 19.64
CA ALA A 14 1.14 -11.64 20.41
C ALA A 14 1.28 -13.16 20.20
N VAL A 15 0.18 -13.90 20.01
CA VAL A 15 0.20 -15.34 19.68
C VAL A 15 0.82 -15.57 18.31
N VAL A 16 0.39 -14.81 17.30
CA VAL A 16 0.94 -14.88 15.94
C VAL A 16 2.44 -14.55 15.95
N ASP A 17 2.82 -13.51 16.66
CA ASP A 17 4.23 -13.09 16.82
C ASP A 17 5.07 -14.18 17.51
N LEU A 18 4.59 -14.78 18.59
CA LEU A 18 5.28 -15.87 19.28
C LEU A 18 5.50 -17.09 18.39
N VAL A 19 4.50 -17.49 17.64
CA VAL A 19 4.63 -18.65 16.73
C VAL A 19 5.59 -18.35 15.58
N LEU A 20 5.53 -17.15 14.99
CA LEU A 20 6.37 -16.80 13.84
C LEU A 20 7.80 -16.45 14.24
N LEU A 21 7.98 -15.66 15.29
CA LEU A 21 9.24 -15.01 15.63
C LEU A 21 9.94 -15.64 16.84
N GLY A 22 9.21 -16.39 17.67
CA GLY A 22 9.69 -16.84 18.98
C GLY A 22 9.56 -15.81 20.09
N PRO A 23 9.97 -16.17 21.32
CA PRO A 23 9.95 -15.27 22.47
C PRO A 23 10.89 -14.08 22.29
N ALA A 24 10.70 -13.00 23.09
CA ALA A 24 11.35 -11.71 22.91
C ALA A 24 12.89 -11.74 23.01
N ASP A 25 13.42 -12.67 23.78
CA ASP A 25 14.85 -12.92 24.03
C ASP A 25 15.51 -13.82 22.96
N ASP A 26 14.73 -14.50 22.13
CA ASP A 26 15.20 -15.41 21.08
C ASP A 26 14.41 -15.22 19.76
N ARG A 27 14.27 -13.96 19.32
CA ARG A 27 13.54 -13.61 18.08
C ARG A 27 14.38 -13.87 16.84
N ARG A 28 13.79 -14.56 15.87
CA ARG A 28 14.39 -14.79 14.54
C ARG A 28 13.80 -13.91 13.46
N GLN A 29 14.51 -13.79 12.34
CA GLN A 29 13.99 -13.12 11.14
C GLN A 29 13.10 -14.06 10.33
N LEU A 30 11.97 -13.50 9.82
CA LEU A 30 11.02 -14.20 8.97
C LEU A 30 11.53 -14.29 7.53
N GLN A 31 12.31 -15.29 7.21
CA GLN A 31 12.78 -15.48 5.83
C GLN A 31 12.26 -16.77 5.17
N ASP A 32 11.59 -17.63 5.93
CA ASP A 32 11.26 -19.00 5.50
C ASP A 32 9.80 -19.20 5.09
N SER A 33 8.91 -18.20 5.28
CA SER A 33 7.50 -18.35 4.96
C SER A 33 7.13 -17.59 3.69
N PRO A 34 6.46 -18.22 2.72
CA PRO A 34 5.95 -17.53 1.55
C PRO A 34 4.73 -16.65 1.87
N VAL A 35 4.08 -16.89 3.01
CA VAL A 35 2.98 -16.08 3.54
C VAL A 35 3.54 -15.18 4.63
N LEU A 36 3.45 -13.87 4.45
CA LEU A 36 3.99 -12.90 5.39
C LEU A 36 3.17 -12.81 6.68
N GLY A 37 3.81 -12.33 7.75
CA GLY A 37 3.21 -12.24 9.07
C GLY A 37 1.97 -11.35 9.14
N ASP A 38 1.90 -10.29 8.32
CA ASP A 38 0.74 -9.42 8.23
C ASP A 38 -0.52 -10.13 7.72
N VAL A 39 -0.36 -11.11 6.82
CA VAL A 39 -1.45 -11.95 6.33
C VAL A 39 -2.01 -12.82 7.45
N TRP A 40 -1.12 -13.52 8.19
CA TRP A 40 -1.51 -14.32 9.35
C TRP A 40 -2.24 -13.49 10.40
N LEU A 41 -1.71 -12.29 10.69
CA LEU A 41 -2.30 -11.35 11.64
C LEU A 41 -3.70 -10.87 11.18
N ALA A 42 -3.89 -10.61 9.89
CA ALA A 42 -5.19 -10.19 9.37
C ALA A 42 -6.27 -11.25 9.55
N TYR A 43 -5.94 -12.53 9.32
CA TYR A 43 -6.87 -13.64 9.59
C TYR A 43 -7.09 -13.90 11.09
N ALA A 44 -6.08 -13.68 11.92
CA ALA A 44 -6.17 -13.84 13.36
C ALA A 44 -7.11 -12.80 14.00
N THR A 45 -7.04 -11.56 13.53
CA THR A 45 -7.83 -10.43 14.06
C THR A 45 -9.25 -10.36 13.51
N LYS A 46 -9.48 -10.94 12.31
CA LYS A 46 -10.79 -10.99 11.66
C LYS A 46 -11.11 -12.41 11.17
N PRO A 47 -11.27 -13.35 12.11
CA PRO A 47 -11.52 -14.75 11.76
C PRO A 47 -12.81 -14.90 10.94
N GLY A 48 -12.78 -15.78 9.95
CA GLY A 48 -13.90 -16.03 9.05
C GLY A 48 -14.11 -14.99 7.93
N SER A 49 -13.41 -13.87 7.96
CA SER A 49 -13.48 -12.87 6.89
C SER A 49 -12.51 -13.18 5.74
N LYS A 50 -12.88 -12.76 4.52
CA LYS A 50 -11.94 -12.76 3.39
C LYS A 50 -10.96 -11.58 3.53
N GLN A 51 -9.69 -11.81 3.22
CA GLN A 51 -8.65 -10.79 3.24
C GLN A 51 -8.20 -10.45 1.81
N ASP A 52 -7.87 -9.19 1.60
CA ASP A 52 -7.29 -8.71 0.35
C ASP A 52 -5.79 -8.96 0.33
N LEU A 53 -5.34 -9.76 -0.63
CA LEU A 53 -3.96 -10.23 -0.72
C LEU A 53 -3.28 -9.69 -1.98
N LEU A 54 -1.98 -9.43 -1.87
CA LEU A 54 -1.06 -9.20 -2.97
C LEU A 54 -0.14 -10.41 -3.10
N ILE A 55 -0.12 -11.01 -4.29
CA ILE A 55 0.60 -12.23 -4.60
C ILE A 55 1.69 -11.90 -5.61
N THR A 56 2.94 -12.11 -5.22
CA THR A 56 4.10 -11.92 -6.09
C THR A 56 4.40 -13.22 -6.81
N PRO A 57 4.36 -13.25 -8.15
CA PRO A 57 4.75 -14.41 -8.94
C PRO A 57 6.22 -14.80 -8.75
N ASP A 58 6.55 -16.07 -8.92
CA ASP A 58 7.92 -16.51 -9.12
C ASP A 58 8.47 -15.98 -10.45
N LYS A 59 9.79 -15.82 -10.55
CA LYS A 59 10.48 -15.30 -11.74
C LYS A 59 10.18 -16.09 -13.03
N ARG A 60 9.76 -17.35 -12.91
CA ARG A 60 9.45 -18.27 -14.01
C ARG A 60 7.99 -18.18 -14.47
N ALA A 61 7.13 -17.41 -13.76
CA ALA A 61 5.71 -17.29 -14.03
C ALA A 61 5.30 -15.85 -14.31
N THR A 62 4.35 -15.64 -15.21
CA THR A 62 3.72 -14.34 -15.42
C THR A 62 2.56 -14.15 -14.43
N ALA A 63 2.27 -12.90 -14.07
CA ALA A 63 1.15 -12.60 -13.18
C ALA A 63 -0.20 -13.09 -13.74
N GLY A 64 -0.40 -12.99 -15.05
CA GLY A 64 -1.61 -13.52 -15.72
C GLY A 64 -1.72 -15.05 -15.63
N ALA A 65 -0.60 -15.79 -15.72
CA ALA A 65 -0.61 -17.24 -15.55
C ALA A 65 -0.96 -17.63 -14.10
N VAL A 66 -0.38 -16.92 -13.11
CA VAL A 66 -0.70 -17.12 -11.69
C VAL A 66 -2.17 -16.82 -11.41
N ALA A 67 -2.70 -15.68 -11.89
CA ALA A 67 -4.10 -15.30 -11.72
C ALA A 67 -5.05 -16.37 -12.29
N ARG A 68 -4.76 -16.88 -13.48
CA ARG A 68 -5.54 -17.96 -14.11
C ARG A 68 -5.48 -19.24 -13.30
N GLN A 69 -4.31 -19.65 -12.81
CA GLN A 69 -4.15 -20.87 -12.02
C GLN A 69 -4.90 -20.77 -10.70
N ILE A 70 -4.86 -19.63 -10.02
CA ILE A 70 -5.65 -19.38 -8.80
C ILE A 70 -7.14 -19.47 -9.12
N ALA A 71 -7.61 -18.83 -10.20
CA ALA A 71 -9.02 -18.85 -10.59
C ALA A 71 -9.53 -20.26 -10.92
N GLN A 72 -8.70 -21.13 -11.49
CA GLN A 72 -9.05 -22.52 -11.82
C GLN A 72 -9.21 -23.41 -10.59
N GLN A 73 -8.47 -23.13 -9.52
CA GLN A 73 -8.50 -23.94 -8.28
C GLN A 73 -9.55 -23.47 -7.27
N LEU A 74 -10.14 -22.28 -7.49
CA LEU A 74 -11.23 -21.80 -6.64
C LEU A 74 -12.57 -22.48 -6.99
N PRO A 75 -13.52 -22.56 -6.04
CA PRO A 75 -14.85 -23.10 -6.29
C PRO A 75 -15.53 -22.42 -7.48
N PRO A 76 -16.43 -23.13 -8.19
CA PRO A 76 -17.18 -22.55 -9.31
C PRO A 76 -17.85 -21.24 -8.90
N ARG A 77 -17.81 -20.26 -9.81
CA ARG A 77 -18.33 -18.91 -9.58
C ARG A 77 -19.80 -18.94 -9.20
N SER A 78 -20.17 -18.31 -8.10
CA SER A 78 -21.56 -18.06 -7.76
C SER A 78 -22.00 -16.73 -8.39
N THR A 79 -23.11 -16.73 -9.12
CA THR A 79 -23.74 -15.51 -9.63
C THR A 79 -24.50 -14.74 -8.56
N ALA A 80 -24.75 -15.36 -7.40
CA ALA A 80 -25.44 -14.75 -6.28
C ALA A 80 -24.44 -14.18 -5.26
N GLY A 81 -24.62 -12.90 -4.89
CA GLY A 81 -23.85 -12.23 -3.84
C GLY A 81 -23.14 -10.95 -4.29
N PRO A 82 -22.87 -10.01 -3.37
CA PRO A 82 -22.22 -8.76 -3.67
C PRO A 82 -20.75 -8.99 -4.13
N LEU A 83 -20.24 -8.13 -5.01
CA LEU A 83 -18.85 -8.17 -5.51
C LEU A 83 -17.79 -8.30 -4.39
N LYS A 84 -18.09 -7.75 -3.20
CA LYS A 84 -17.20 -7.81 -2.03
C LYS A 84 -16.96 -9.24 -1.50
N GLU A 85 -17.81 -10.19 -1.81
CA GLU A 85 -17.70 -11.58 -1.35
C GLU A 85 -16.98 -12.48 -2.37
N ARG A 86 -16.76 -11.99 -3.59
CA ARG A 86 -16.06 -12.73 -4.65
C ARG A 86 -14.55 -12.70 -4.44
N ALA A 87 -13.83 -13.64 -5.04
CA ALA A 87 -12.36 -13.71 -4.97
C ALA A 87 -11.68 -12.50 -5.63
N ASN A 88 -12.36 -11.82 -6.54
CA ASN A 88 -11.94 -10.56 -7.19
C ASN A 88 -10.47 -10.60 -7.63
N ILE A 89 -10.11 -11.61 -8.44
CA ILE A 89 -8.74 -11.83 -8.90
C ILE A 89 -8.43 -10.86 -10.03
N ALA A 90 -7.39 -10.05 -9.84
CA ALA A 90 -6.88 -9.11 -10.83
C ALA A 90 -5.34 -9.17 -10.88
N TYR A 91 -4.74 -8.85 -12.02
CA TYR A 91 -3.29 -8.86 -12.13
C TYR A 91 -2.73 -7.63 -12.83
N LEU A 92 -1.51 -7.29 -12.46
CA LEU A 92 -0.66 -6.27 -13.07
C LEU A 92 0.66 -6.90 -13.53
N GLN A 93 1.56 -6.12 -14.10
CA GLN A 93 2.90 -6.61 -14.40
C GLN A 93 3.63 -6.99 -13.09
N GLY A 94 3.83 -8.29 -12.87
CA GLY A 94 4.56 -8.81 -11.71
C GLY A 94 3.78 -8.88 -10.39
N LEU A 95 2.46 -8.71 -10.40
CA LEU A 95 1.63 -8.74 -9.20
C LEU A 95 0.23 -9.28 -9.49
N VAL A 96 -0.34 -10.05 -8.57
CA VAL A 96 -1.74 -10.49 -8.58
C VAL A 96 -2.41 -10.02 -7.30
N ALA A 97 -3.61 -9.44 -7.40
CA ALA A 97 -4.47 -9.15 -6.26
C ALA A 97 -5.60 -10.17 -6.20
N ALA A 98 -5.92 -10.68 -5.00
CA ALA A 98 -7.04 -11.59 -4.80
C ALA A 98 -7.63 -11.43 -3.40
N ARG A 99 -8.96 -11.57 -3.29
CA ARG A 99 -9.68 -11.56 -2.01
C ARG A 99 -10.07 -12.97 -1.62
N LEU A 100 -9.38 -13.53 -0.64
CA LEU A 100 -9.49 -14.94 -0.28
C LEU A 100 -9.81 -15.12 1.20
N SER A 101 -10.52 -16.23 1.52
CA SER A 101 -10.66 -16.73 2.89
C SER A 101 -9.38 -17.43 3.34
N LEU A 102 -9.23 -17.66 4.65
CA LEU A 102 -8.13 -18.46 5.18
C LEU A 102 -8.06 -19.83 4.52
N HIS A 103 -9.19 -20.51 4.35
CA HIS A 103 -9.25 -21.82 3.70
C HIS A 103 -8.77 -21.78 2.24
N GLU A 104 -9.18 -20.75 1.47
CA GLU A 104 -8.72 -20.55 0.09
C GLU A 104 -7.22 -20.21 0.04
N LEU A 105 -6.68 -19.42 0.99
CA LEU A 105 -5.24 -19.19 1.13
C LEU A 105 -4.48 -20.51 1.31
N LEU A 106 -4.89 -21.30 2.31
CA LEU A 106 -4.18 -22.54 2.69
C LEU A 106 -4.30 -23.63 1.63
N ARG A 107 -5.48 -23.77 1.00
CA ARG A 107 -5.75 -24.80 0.00
C ARG A 107 -5.22 -24.46 -1.38
N VAL A 108 -5.30 -23.20 -1.80
CA VAL A 108 -4.99 -22.79 -3.18
C VAL A 108 -3.63 -22.11 -3.28
N LEU A 109 -3.34 -21.07 -2.47
CA LEU A 109 -2.11 -20.31 -2.65
C LEU A 109 -0.87 -21.01 -2.12
N VAL A 110 -0.95 -21.60 -0.92
CA VAL A 110 0.22 -22.21 -0.28
C VAL A 110 0.79 -23.36 -1.11
N PRO A 111 0.00 -24.28 -1.69
CA PRO A 111 0.51 -25.34 -2.58
C PRO A 111 1.20 -24.82 -3.85
N LEU A 112 0.83 -23.64 -4.34
CA LEU A 112 1.45 -23.02 -5.51
C LEU A 112 2.77 -22.28 -5.20
N THR A 113 3.22 -22.27 -3.94
CA THR A 113 4.46 -21.60 -3.54
C THR A 113 5.69 -22.47 -3.77
N LEU A 114 6.83 -21.79 -4.04
CA LEU A 114 8.14 -22.44 -4.08
C LEU A 114 8.46 -23.20 -2.79
N TRP A 115 8.10 -22.63 -1.65
CA TRP A 115 8.32 -23.24 -0.34
C TRP A 115 7.66 -24.61 -0.23
N TRP A 116 6.42 -24.75 -0.72
CA TRP A 116 5.68 -26.02 -0.69
C TRP A 116 6.28 -27.08 -1.60
N THR A 117 6.56 -26.71 -2.84
CA THR A 117 7.00 -27.64 -3.88
C THR A 117 8.46 -28.03 -3.75
N GLU A 118 9.39 -27.11 -3.54
CA GLU A 118 10.83 -27.38 -3.43
C GLU A 118 11.17 -28.13 -2.15
N ARG A 119 10.50 -27.82 -1.03
CA ARG A 119 10.67 -28.54 0.24
C ARG A 119 9.87 -29.86 0.29
N ARG A 120 9.12 -30.18 -0.75
CA ARG A 120 8.28 -31.38 -0.84
C ARG A 120 7.38 -31.56 0.40
N ILE A 121 6.76 -30.46 0.84
CA ILE A 121 5.99 -30.39 2.09
C ILE A 121 4.89 -31.45 2.13
N GLN A 122 4.17 -31.64 1.02
CA GLN A 122 3.14 -32.66 0.94
C GLN A 122 3.67 -34.08 1.20
N LYS A 123 4.85 -34.42 0.64
CA LYS A 123 5.48 -35.69 0.92
C LYS A 123 5.88 -35.83 2.38
N MET A 124 6.39 -34.76 2.99
CA MET A 124 6.74 -34.77 4.42
C MET A 124 5.48 -34.94 5.28
N LEU A 125 4.38 -34.25 4.97
CA LEU A 125 3.11 -34.44 5.69
C LEU A 125 2.60 -35.87 5.59
N ALA A 126 2.64 -36.47 4.41
CA ALA A 126 2.17 -37.86 4.21
C ALA A 126 3.05 -38.93 4.89
N THR A 127 4.37 -38.65 5.03
CA THR A 127 5.33 -39.67 5.52
C THR A 127 5.78 -39.49 6.97
N GLN A 128 5.75 -38.24 7.50
CA GLN A 128 6.32 -37.88 8.79
C GLN A 128 5.28 -37.44 9.83
N TYR A 129 4.03 -37.17 9.40
CA TYR A 129 2.99 -36.66 10.27
C TYR A 129 1.70 -37.51 10.21
N SER A 130 1.73 -38.68 10.84
CA SER A 130 0.47 -39.35 11.20
C SER A 130 -0.34 -38.44 12.14
N PRO A 131 -1.67 -38.57 12.24
CA PRO A 131 -2.48 -37.77 13.15
C PRO A 131 -1.93 -37.74 14.58
N THR A 132 -1.43 -38.85 15.09
CA THR A 132 -0.84 -38.97 16.42
C THR A 132 0.47 -38.19 16.54
N GLN A 133 1.33 -38.26 15.51
CA GLN A 133 2.60 -37.49 15.48
C GLN A 133 2.36 -35.98 15.33
N LEU A 134 1.39 -35.60 14.50
CA LEU A 134 0.99 -34.20 14.33
C LEU A 134 0.46 -33.61 15.65
N ARG A 135 -0.38 -34.37 16.36
CA ARG A 135 -0.88 -34.00 17.68
C ARG A 135 0.25 -33.80 18.69
N ALA A 136 1.15 -34.75 18.79
CA ALA A 136 2.28 -34.69 19.71
C ALA A 136 3.14 -33.45 19.40
N ARG A 137 3.40 -33.20 18.12
CA ARG A 137 4.22 -32.07 17.68
C ARG A 137 3.56 -30.72 17.95
N LEU A 138 2.25 -30.57 17.72
CA LEU A 138 1.51 -29.34 18.03
C LEU A 138 1.51 -29.07 19.54
N ILE A 139 1.29 -30.06 20.38
CA ILE A 139 1.34 -29.94 21.84
C ILE A 139 2.74 -29.52 22.28
N GLU A 140 3.80 -30.10 21.72
CA GLU A 140 5.18 -29.73 22.02
C GLU A 140 5.43 -28.25 21.69
N VAL A 141 4.97 -27.76 20.51
CA VAL A 141 5.09 -26.36 20.12
C VAL A 141 4.32 -25.45 21.07
N PHE A 142 3.04 -25.74 21.33
CA PHE A 142 2.21 -24.93 22.24
C PHE A 142 2.80 -24.85 23.64
N THR A 143 3.25 -26.00 24.19
CA THR A 143 3.84 -26.07 25.53
C THR A 143 5.12 -25.25 25.63
N SER A 144 5.95 -25.26 24.58
CA SER A 144 7.21 -24.51 24.57
C SER A 144 7.04 -23.01 24.45
N LEU A 145 5.87 -22.54 23.95
CA LEU A 145 5.54 -21.12 23.80
C LEU A 145 4.83 -20.54 25.03
N LEU A 146 4.49 -21.37 26.04
CA LEU A 146 3.93 -20.89 27.31
C LEU A 146 4.96 -20.06 28.09
N SER A 147 4.49 -19.03 28.77
CA SER A 147 5.33 -18.10 29.55
C SER A 147 5.87 -18.69 30.86
N ALA A 148 5.33 -19.83 31.32
CA ALA A 148 5.80 -20.50 32.53
C ALA A 148 7.27 -20.93 32.40
N PRO A 149 8.14 -20.68 33.40
CA PRO A 149 9.50 -21.17 33.37
C PRO A 149 9.51 -22.71 33.32
N PRO A 150 10.42 -23.34 32.55
CA PRO A 150 10.58 -24.78 32.56
C PRO A 150 10.93 -25.27 33.98
N ALA A 151 10.52 -26.50 34.31
CA ALA A 151 10.93 -27.14 35.59
C ALA A 151 12.45 -27.18 35.71
N GLU A 152 12.98 -27.09 36.92
CA GLU A 152 14.44 -27.12 37.17
C GLU A 152 15.07 -28.32 36.44
N GLY A 153 15.94 -28.06 35.46
CA GLY A 153 16.67 -29.06 34.69
C GLY A 153 16.18 -29.30 33.24
N GLU A 154 15.12 -28.61 32.79
CA GLU A 154 14.70 -28.63 31.38
C GLU A 154 15.20 -27.36 30.67
N ASP A 155 16.05 -27.54 29.65
CA ASP A 155 16.42 -26.45 28.74
C ASP A 155 15.20 -25.95 27.96
N ARG A 156 14.95 -24.64 27.95
CA ARG A 156 13.99 -24.04 27.02
C ARG A 156 14.36 -24.46 25.60
N LEU A 157 13.39 -24.99 24.87
CA LEU A 157 13.55 -25.27 23.46
C LEU A 157 13.73 -23.94 22.74
N HIS A 158 14.97 -23.64 22.30
CA HIS A 158 15.25 -22.47 21.48
C HIS A 158 14.37 -22.44 20.24
N SER A 159 13.96 -21.25 19.82
CA SER A 159 13.08 -21.04 18.66
C SER A 159 13.60 -21.70 17.36
N ASP A 160 14.89 -21.98 17.28
CA ASP A 160 15.53 -22.69 16.15
C ASP A 160 15.18 -24.18 16.04
N ARG A 161 14.59 -24.77 17.06
CA ARG A 161 14.14 -26.19 17.02
C ARG A 161 12.83 -26.40 16.28
N PHE A 162 12.08 -25.31 15.99
CA PHE A 162 10.86 -25.41 15.19
C PHE A 162 11.16 -25.12 13.74
N SER A 163 10.84 -26.06 12.88
CA SER A 163 10.94 -25.89 11.44
C SER A 163 9.91 -24.87 10.93
N SER A 164 10.10 -24.35 9.72
CA SER A 164 9.10 -23.50 9.06
C SER A 164 7.76 -24.24 8.88
N LEU A 165 7.81 -25.56 8.75
CA LEU A 165 6.62 -26.41 8.67
C LEU A 165 5.87 -26.48 10.01
N ASP A 166 6.57 -26.63 11.12
CA ASP A 166 5.93 -26.64 12.45
C ASP A 166 5.16 -25.33 12.71
N ARG A 167 5.75 -24.19 12.37
CA ARG A 167 5.12 -22.88 12.53
C ARG A 167 3.92 -22.69 11.62
N TYR A 168 4.05 -23.11 10.38
CA TYR A 168 2.94 -23.12 9.44
C TYR A 168 1.78 -23.97 9.94
N LEU A 169 2.05 -25.20 10.38
CA LEU A 169 1.04 -26.12 10.92
C LEU A 169 0.37 -25.56 12.17
N THR A 170 1.16 -24.94 13.04
CA THR A 170 0.67 -24.30 14.26
C THR A 170 -0.26 -23.14 13.95
N LEU A 171 0.13 -22.21 13.06
CA LEU A 171 -0.72 -21.08 12.69
C LEU A 171 -1.95 -21.51 11.91
N ALA A 172 -1.79 -22.37 10.91
CA ALA A 172 -2.92 -22.90 10.15
C ALA A 172 -3.93 -23.58 11.06
N GLY A 173 -3.45 -24.44 11.98
CA GLY A 173 -4.27 -25.13 12.95
C GLY A 173 -5.01 -24.20 13.90
N LEU A 174 -4.30 -23.25 14.51
CA LEU A 174 -4.91 -22.26 15.41
C LEU A 174 -5.97 -21.41 14.71
N LEU A 175 -5.70 -20.94 13.49
CA LEU A 175 -6.64 -20.08 12.78
C LEU A 175 -7.85 -20.84 12.24
N ILE A 176 -7.70 -22.08 11.77
CA ILE A 176 -8.83 -22.92 11.38
C ILE A 176 -9.70 -23.23 12.60
N TRP A 177 -9.07 -23.59 13.72
CA TRP A 177 -9.76 -23.83 14.99
C TRP A 177 -10.52 -22.59 15.45
N ALA A 178 -9.92 -21.40 15.41
CA ALA A 178 -10.55 -20.14 15.80
C ALA A 178 -11.81 -19.81 14.98
N VAL A 179 -11.85 -20.19 13.70
CA VAL A 179 -13.04 -20.02 12.83
C VAL A 179 -14.11 -21.07 13.13
N GLY A 180 -13.69 -22.32 13.42
CA GLY A 180 -14.62 -23.47 13.52
C GLY A 180 -15.26 -23.67 14.88
N THR A 181 -14.61 -23.24 15.97
CA THR A 181 -14.99 -23.67 17.31
C THR A 181 -16.01 -22.80 18.02
N GLY A 182 -16.32 -21.60 17.57
CA GLY A 182 -17.29 -20.75 18.29
C GLY A 182 -17.22 -20.97 19.81
N VAL A 183 -16.08 -20.74 20.44
CA VAL A 183 -15.86 -20.99 21.88
C VAL A 183 -16.72 -20.00 22.66
N PRO A 184 -17.47 -20.46 23.71
CA PRO A 184 -18.14 -19.53 24.59
C PRO A 184 -17.10 -18.61 25.24
N ARG A 185 -17.19 -17.30 25.00
CA ARG A 185 -16.36 -16.35 25.75
C ARG A 185 -16.63 -16.51 27.24
N PRO A 186 -15.62 -16.64 28.10
CA PRO A 186 -15.82 -16.42 29.52
C PRO A 186 -16.34 -15.00 29.71
N ALA A 187 -17.50 -14.85 30.31
CA ALA A 187 -18.12 -13.55 30.53
C ALA A 187 -17.14 -12.68 31.35
N GLY A 188 -16.62 -11.60 30.74
CA GLY A 188 -15.81 -10.60 31.42
C GLY A 188 -14.34 -10.46 31.01
N THR A 189 -13.81 -11.21 30.04
CA THR A 189 -12.40 -11.10 29.60
C THR A 189 -12.31 -10.58 28.17
N ASP A 190 -12.04 -9.30 28.03
CA ASP A 190 -11.78 -8.67 26.72
C ASP A 190 -10.34 -8.91 26.23
N HIS A 191 -9.49 -9.60 27.01
CA HIS A 191 -8.07 -9.86 26.72
C HIS A 191 -7.67 -11.27 27.11
N SER A 192 -7.78 -12.24 26.19
CA SER A 192 -7.12 -13.54 26.36
C SER A 192 -5.60 -13.35 26.23
N THR A 193 -4.83 -13.84 27.19
CA THR A 193 -3.37 -13.84 27.09
C THR A 193 -2.90 -14.90 26.07
N PRO A 194 -1.68 -14.82 25.54
CA PRO A 194 -1.10 -15.89 24.72
C PRO A 194 -1.15 -17.26 25.41
N ASP A 195 -0.87 -17.30 26.70
CA ASP A 195 -0.91 -18.54 27.49
C ASP A 195 -2.30 -19.15 27.56
N ASP A 196 -3.36 -18.34 27.69
CA ASP A 196 -4.74 -18.81 27.67
C ASP A 196 -5.07 -19.48 26.32
N ILE A 197 -4.66 -18.87 25.21
CA ILE A 197 -4.88 -19.42 23.87
C ILE A 197 -4.14 -20.74 23.68
N PHE A 198 -2.88 -20.84 24.11
CA PHE A 198 -2.11 -22.08 23.98
C PHE A 198 -2.67 -23.19 24.88
N GLN A 199 -3.09 -22.88 26.09
CA GLN A 199 -3.73 -23.86 26.99
C GLN A 199 -5.05 -24.39 26.41
N MET A 200 -5.88 -23.51 25.86
CA MET A 200 -7.12 -23.90 25.17
C MET A 200 -6.81 -24.79 23.95
N ALA A 201 -5.82 -24.42 23.13
CA ALA A 201 -5.41 -25.16 21.95
C ALA A 201 -4.83 -26.54 22.31
N ILE A 202 -4.11 -26.67 23.43
CA ILE A 202 -3.64 -27.97 23.96
C ILE A 202 -4.83 -28.85 24.32
N GLY A 203 -5.85 -28.28 24.98
CA GLY A 203 -7.09 -29.00 25.32
C GLY A 203 -7.86 -29.48 24.09
N ASP A 204 -7.87 -28.71 23.01
CA ASP A 204 -8.59 -28.98 21.77
C ASP A 204 -7.69 -29.55 20.65
N ALA A 205 -6.51 -30.05 20.98
CA ALA A 205 -5.52 -30.51 20.00
C ALA A 205 -6.06 -31.56 19.01
N ASP A 206 -6.95 -32.42 19.46
CA ASP A 206 -7.59 -33.42 18.58
C ASP A 206 -8.49 -32.77 17.51
N THR A 207 -9.22 -31.73 17.86
CA THR A 207 -10.05 -30.96 16.92
C THR A 207 -9.18 -30.23 15.90
N ILE A 208 -8.08 -29.61 16.35
CA ILE A 208 -7.11 -28.93 15.48
C ILE A 208 -6.48 -29.92 14.49
N VAL A 209 -6.06 -31.08 14.97
CA VAL A 209 -5.47 -32.13 14.12
C VAL A 209 -6.47 -32.65 13.10
N ALA A 210 -7.72 -32.90 13.50
CA ALA A 210 -8.76 -33.35 12.58
C ALA A 210 -8.98 -32.35 11.43
N ALA A 211 -9.06 -31.07 11.75
CA ALA A 211 -9.24 -30.01 10.76
C ALA A 211 -8.03 -29.89 9.81
N LEU A 212 -6.80 -30.01 10.31
CA LEU A 212 -5.60 -30.02 9.48
C LEU A 212 -5.54 -31.25 8.56
N VAL A 213 -5.85 -32.43 9.08
CA VAL A 213 -5.87 -33.66 8.28
C VAL A 213 -6.91 -33.58 7.16
N GLU A 214 -8.08 -33.03 7.43
CA GLU A 214 -9.11 -32.77 6.42
C GLU A 214 -8.62 -31.81 5.33
N LEU A 215 -8.01 -30.70 5.72
CA LEU A 215 -7.43 -29.72 4.77
C LEU A 215 -6.39 -30.37 3.86
N TYR A 216 -5.47 -31.18 4.44
CA TYR A 216 -4.42 -31.84 3.64
C TYR A 216 -4.96 -32.96 2.75
N ALA A 217 -6.00 -33.65 3.16
CA ALA A 217 -6.69 -34.62 2.30
C ALA A 217 -7.33 -33.90 1.08
N GLN A 218 -7.90 -32.73 1.28
CA GLN A 218 -8.44 -31.91 0.18
C GLN A 218 -7.33 -31.45 -0.78
N ILE A 219 -6.22 -30.92 -0.27
CA ILE A 219 -5.07 -30.52 -1.09
C ILE A 219 -4.54 -31.72 -1.90
N ALA A 220 -4.37 -32.87 -1.27
CA ALA A 220 -3.90 -34.08 -1.94
C ALA A 220 -4.86 -34.57 -3.06
N SER A 221 -6.17 -34.38 -2.89
CA SER A 221 -7.15 -34.73 -3.92
C SER A 221 -7.09 -33.78 -5.11
N ASP A 222 -6.82 -32.49 -4.86
CA ASP A 222 -6.72 -31.47 -5.90
C ASP A 222 -5.44 -31.64 -6.74
N GLU A 223 -4.33 -32.03 -6.12
CA GLU A 223 -3.04 -32.23 -6.80
C GLU A 223 -2.95 -33.56 -7.60
N ALA A 224 -3.84 -34.52 -7.35
CA ALA A 224 -3.85 -35.81 -8.09
C ALA A 224 -4.16 -35.65 -9.59
N GLY A 225 -4.58 -34.48 -10.04
CA GLY A 225 -4.93 -34.18 -11.45
C GLY A 225 -3.84 -33.51 -12.30
N GLU A 226 -2.97 -32.71 -11.74
CA GLU A 226 -1.86 -32.03 -12.44
C GLU A 226 -0.71 -31.78 -11.48
N GLN A 227 0.56 -31.96 -11.92
CA GLN A 227 1.71 -31.54 -11.13
C GLN A 227 1.66 -30.02 -10.97
N ALA A 228 1.26 -29.53 -9.80
CA ALA A 228 1.20 -28.12 -9.48
C ALA A 228 2.61 -27.51 -9.64
N GLN A 229 2.80 -26.71 -10.67
CA GLN A 229 4.05 -26.01 -10.90
C GLN A 229 4.11 -24.83 -9.92
N ALA A 230 5.22 -24.70 -9.18
CA ALA A 230 5.42 -23.56 -8.29
C ALA A 230 5.45 -22.26 -9.11
N VAL A 231 4.50 -21.37 -8.83
CA VAL A 231 4.31 -20.12 -9.56
C VAL A 231 4.25 -18.90 -8.65
N ILE A 232 4.21 -19.09 -7.32
CA ILE A 232 4.11 -18.03 -6.32
C ILE A 232 5.42 -17.94 -5.54
N PHE A 233 5.99 -16.73 -5.49
CA PHE A 233 7.13 -16.40 -4.65
C PHE A 233 6.70 -16.01 -3.24
N GLN A 234 5.71 -15.10 -3.12
CA GLN A 234 5.32 -14.50 -1.85
C GLN A 234 3.86 -14.03 -1.84
N VAL A 235 3.23 -14.11 -0.68
CA VAL A 235 1.88 -13.59 -0.41
C VAL A 235 1.96 -12.56 0.71
N SER A 236 1.44 -11.36 0.47
CA SER A 236 1.36 -10.24 1.41
C SER A 236 -0.05 -9.68 1.49
N LEU A 237 -0.31 -8.86 2.50
CA LEU A 237 -1.59 -8.16 2.63
C LEU A 237 -1.66 -6.96 1.69
N ASN A 238 -2.82 -6.70 1.07
CA ASN A 238 -3.11 -5.44 0.40
C ASN A 238 -3.47 -4.38 1.45
N ARG A 239 -2.53 -3.47 1.71
CA ARG A 239 -2.57 -2.58 2.88
C ARG A 239 -3.33 -1.29 2.63
N ALA A 240 -3.94 -0.75 3.69
CA ALA A 240 -4.64 0.52 3.66
C ALA A 240 -3.71 1.74 3.61
N VAL A 241 -4.16 2.81 2.95
CA VAL A 241 -3.42 4.07 2.77
C VAL A 241 -4.22 5.26 3.31
N ALA A 242 -3.56 6.22 3.96
CA ALA A 242 -4.18 7.40 4.54
C ALA A 242 -3.45 8.72 4.15
N PRO A 243 -4.15 9.82 3.94
CA PRO A 243 -3.62 11.13 3.52
C PRO A 243 -3.28 12.13 4.64
N ALA A 244 -2.51 13.20 4.36
CA ALA A 244 -2.08 14.25 5.30
C ALA A 244 -1.82 15.65 4.65
N LEU A 245 -1.89 16.81 5.30
CA LEU A 245 -2.11 18.16 4.68
C LEU A 245 -1.39 19.42 5.25
N GLU A 246 -1.03 20.45 4.54
CA GLU A 246 -1.06 21.95 4.40
C GLU A 246 0.17 22.90 4.43
N ARG A 247 0.30 24.04 3.90
CA ARG A 247 0.63 25.39 3.34
C ARG A 247 2.06 25.99 3.42
N SER A 248 2.77 26.53 2.30
CA SER A 248 3.45 27.83 2.19
C SER A 248 4.53 27.97 1.09
N VAL A 249 4.13 28.47 -0.07
CA VAL A 249 4.99 28.71 -1.25
C VAL A 249 6.08 29.78 -1.00
N PRO A 250 5.80 30.92 -0.33
CA PRO A 250 6.82 31.92 -0.04
C PRO A 250 7.91 31.46 0.93
N ALA A 251 7.60 30.58 1.86
CA ALA A 251 8.59 30.09 2.83
C ALA A 251 9.71 29.27 2.19
N VAL A 252 9.45 28.66 1.02
CA VAL A 252 10.44 27.96 0.21
C VAL A 252 11.01 28.82 -0.93
N LYS A 253 10.66 30.11 -0.97
CA LYS A 253 11.13 31.11 -1.95
C LYS A 253 10.83 30.75 -3.42
N ALA A 254 9.75 30.02 -3.66
CA ALA A 254 9.37 29.62 -5.01
C ALA A 254 8.82 30.78 -5.84
N ASP A 255 8.09 31.70 -5.24
CA ASP A 255 7.63 32.95 -5.83
C ASP A 255 8.79 33.84 -6.30
N ALA A 256 9.81 34.00 -5.46
CA ALA A 256 11.04 34.70 -5.81
C ALA A 256 11.78 34.02 -6.96
N ALA A 257 11.93 32.69 -6.92
CA ALA A 257 12.57 31.95 -8.00
C ALA A 257 11.79 32.09 -9.32
N ARG A 258 10.46 31.97 -9.30
CA ARG A 258 9.62 32.17 -10.49
C ARG A 258 9.84 33.56 -11.13
N GLY A 259 9.85 34.61 -10.30
CA GLY A 259 10.03 35.97 -10.77
C GLY A 259 11.44 36.21 -11.34
N LEU A 260 12.48 35.84 -10.59
CA LEU A 260 13.86 36.08 -10.97
C LEU A 260 14.32 35.32 -12.20
N PHE A 261 13.88 34.03 -12.32
CA PHE A 261 14.30 33.17 -13.43
C PHE A 261 13.25 33.04 -14.53
N ASN A 262 12.14 33.79 -14.47
CA ASN A 262 11.04 33.78 -15.44
C ASN A 262 10.55 32.35 -15.75
N VAL A 263 10.27 31.58 -14.72
CA VAL A 263 9.92 30.15 -14.87
C VAL A 263 8.48 30.01 -15.36
N LYS A 264 8.30 29.28 -16.45
CA LYS A 264 7.00 28.91 -17.05
C LYS A 264 6.86 27.40 -17.04
N THR A 265 5.87 26.87 -16.31
CA THR A 265 5.66 25.43 -16.14
C THR A 265 4.56 24.84 -17.03
N ASN A 266 3.98 25.60 -17.94
CA ASN A 266 2.89 25.21 -18.83
C ASN A 266 3.21 24.05 -19.80
N ARG A 267 4.50 23.67 -19.94
CA ARG A 267 4.96 22.50 -20.69
C ARG A 267 5.22 21.29 -19.81
N ILE A 268 5.16 21.45 -18.50
CA ILE A 268 5.36 20.38 -17.53
C ILE A 268 3.99 19.82 -17.12
N ALA A 269 3.92 18.50 -17.01
CA ALA A 269 2.73 17.82 -16.51
C ALA A 269 3.11 16.95 -15.28
N TRP A 270 2.25 16.97 -14.28
CA TRP A 270 2.47 16.27 -13.01
C TRP A 270 1.28 15.40 -12.64
N ALA A 271 1.52 14.16 -12.26
CA ALA A 271 0.50 13.27 -11.75
C ALA A 271 0.32 13.46 -10.24
N VAL A 272 -0.92 13.58 -9.81
CA VAL A 272 -1.32 13.59 -8.39
C VAL A 272 -2.06 12.30 -8.12
N LEU A 273 -1.42 11.39 -7.38
CA LEU A 273 -2.00 10.11 -6.98
C LEU A 273 -2.66 10.28 -5.61
N ASP A 274 -3.98 10.50 -5.62
CA ASP A 274 -4.72 10.90 -4.42
C ASP A 274 -6.22 10.52 -4.47
N SER A 275 -7.06 11.23 -3.72
CA SER A 275 -8.51 11.03 -3.62
C SER A 275 -9.32 11.69 -4.75
N GLY A 276 -8.65 12.41 -5.64
CA GLY A 276 -9.24 13.14 -6.77
C GLY A 276 -9.07 14.66 -6.67
N ILE A 277 -9.05 15.30 -7.84
CA ILE A 277 -8.97 16.75 -7.99
C ILE A 277 -10.33 17.27 -8.49
N ASP A 278 -10.83 18.33 -7.90
CA ASP A 278 -11.92 19.12 -8.49
C ASP A 278 -11.37 20.01 -9.61
N GLY A 279 -11.31 19.48 -10.82
CA GLY A 279 -10.80 20.17 -11.99
C GLY A 279 -11.67 21.37 -12.44
N THR A 280 -12.86 21.54 -11.86
CA THR A 280 -13.77 22.67 -12.13
C THR A 280 -13.50 23.88 -11.21
N HIS A 281 -12.73 23.68 -10.13
CA HIS A 281 -12.36 24.74 -9.21
C HIS A 281 -11.61 25.87 -9.94
N ARG A 282 -11.95 27.14 -9.67
CA ARG A 282 -11.39 28.32 -10.36
C ARG A 282 -9.85 28.40 -10.32
N ALA A 283 -9.24 27.86 -9.28
CA ALA A 283 -7.78 27.77 -9.13
C ALA A 283 -7.09 26.92 -10.20
N PHE A 284 -7.81 26.01 -10.85
CA PHE A 284 -7.25 25.13 -11.89
C PHE A 284 -7.64 25.54 -13.30
N LEU A 285 -8.37 26.63 -13.47
CA LEU A 285 -8.72 27.14 -14.79
C LEU A 285 -7.59 28.01 -15.34
N ASP A 286 -7.26 27.83 -16.60
CA ASP A 286 -6.39 28.75 -17.33
C ASP A 286 -7.05 30.15 -17.43
N LYS A 287 -6.30 31.21 -17.15
CA LYS A 287 -6.86 32.57 -17.13
C LYS A 287 -7.38 33.07 -18.48
N ALA A 288 -6.73 32.63 -19.57
CA ALA A 288 -7.08 33.10 -20.92
C ALA A 288 -8.19 32.26 -21.54
N THR A 289 -8.06 30.94 -21.48
CA THR A 289 -8.99 29.99 -22.14
C THR A 289 -10.15 29.57 -21.26
N ARG A 290 -10.04 29.74 -19.95
CA ARG A 290 -11.00 29.25 -18.94
C ARG A 290 -11.19 27.72 -18.96
N THR A 291 -10.31 26.99 -19.63
CA THR A 291 -10.27 25.53 -19.64
C THR A 291 -9.50 25.00 -18.44
N SER A 292 -9.84 23.82 -17.97
CA SER A 292 -9.15 23.18 -16.86
C SER A 292 -7.72 22.78 -17.23
N ARG A 293 -6.78 23.01 -16.33
CA ARG A 293 -5.39 22.54 -16.40
C ARG A 293 -5.24 21.12 -15.83
N VAL A 294 -6.30 20.56 -15.27
CA VAL A 294 -6.42 19.11 -15.01
C VAL A 294 -6.76 18.47 -16.34
N VAL A 295 -5.75 17.95 -17.02
CA VAL A 295 -5.85 17.54 -18.43
C VAL A 295 -6.53 16.18 -18.63
N LYS A 296 -6.39 15.29 -17.67
CA LYS A 296 -7.07 13.98 -17.64
C LYS A 296 -7.32 13.55 -16.20
N THR A 297 -8.43 12.88 -15.98
CA THR A 297 -8.80 12.23 -14.71
C THR A 297 -8.99 10.74 -14.93
N PHE A 298 -8.38 9.92 -14.07
CA PHE A 298 -8.48 8.46 -14.08
C PHE A 298 -8.88 7.94 -12.71
N ASP A 299 -9.76 6.95 -12.67
CA ASP A 299 -10.21 6.32 -11.43
C ASP A 299 -9.67 4.88 -11.29
N PHE A 300 -8.46 4.77 -10.77
CA PHE A 300 -7.79 3.49 -10.54
C PHE A 300 -8.42 2.65 -9.42
N THR A 301 -9.29 3.24 -8.59
CA THR A 301 -10.00 2.48 -7.55
C THR A 301 -10.95 1.44 -8.13
N ARG A 302 -11.32 1.58 -9.41
CA ARG A 302 -12.20 0.65 -10.16
C ARG A 302 -11.42 -0.49 -10.80
N LEU A 303 -10.11 -0.32 -10.98
CA LEU A 303 -9.30 -1.17 -11.84
C LEU A 303 -9.36 -2.65 -11.45
N ARG A 304 -9.35 -2.96 -10.15
CA ARG A 304 -9.40 -4.34 -9.69
C ARG A 304 -10.69 -5.05 -10.13
N GLY A 305 -11.82 -4.36 -10.07
CA GLY A 305 -13.10 -4.88 -10.58
C GLY A 305 -13.07 -5.11 -12.08
N LEU A 306 -12.48 -4.19 -12.84
CA LEU A 306 -12.39 -4.28 -14.30
C LEU A 306 -11.44 -5.39 -14.78
N LEU A 307 -10.36 -5.65 -14.05
CA LEU A 307 -9.38 -6.71 -14.35
C LEU A 307 -9.71 -8.05 -13.71
N SER A 308 -10.79 -8.15 -12.95
CA SER A 308 -11.20 -9.40 -12.32
C SER A 308 -11.54 -10.46 -13.37
N SER A 309 -11.14 -11.70 -13.12
CA SER A 309 -11.56 -12.85 -13.93
C SER A 309 -13.07 -13.07 -13.94
N ASP A 310 -13.79 -12.38 -13.06
CA ASP A 310 -15.23 -12.45 -12.89
C ASP A 310 -15.97 -11.24 -13.49
N ASN A 311 -15.29 -10.42 -14.29
CA ASN A 311 -15.86 -9.20 -14.82
C ASN A 311 -17.02 -9.44 -15.81
N ASP A 312 -17.12 -10.64 -16.42
CA ASP A 312 -18.25 -11.09 -17.24
C ASP A 312 -19.53 -11.36 -16.42
N LEU A 313 -19.40 -11.53 -15.11
CA LEU A 313 -20.50 -11.74 -14.18
C LEU A 313 -20.96 -10.44 -13.48
N ILE A 314 -20.46 -9.29 -13.92
CA ILE A 314 -20.87 -7.99 -13.37
C ILE A 314 -22.31 -7.71 -13.83
N GLU A 315 -23.21 -7.57 -12.86
CA GLU A 315 -24.60 -7.18 -13.15
C GLU A 315 -24.66 -5.80 -13.82
N PRO A 316 -25.60 -5.56 -14.76
CA PRO A 316 -25.70 -4.29 -15.50
C PRO A 316 -25.74 -3.04 -14.58
N ALA A 317 -26.38 -3.13 -13.44
CA ALA A 317 -26.45 -2.04 -12.46
C ALA A 317 -25.11 -1.75 -11.77
N GLU A 318 -24.27 -2.76 -11.57
CA GLU A 318 -22.91 -2.61 -11.05
C GLU A 318 -21.95 -2.11 -12.12
N LEU A 319 -22.07 -2.60 -13.35
CA LEU A 319 -21.33 -2.10 -14.49
C LEU A 319 -21.59 -0.60 -14.69
N ALA A 320 -22.84 -0.18 -14.65
CA ALA A 320 -23.20 1.24 -14.75
C ALA A 320 -22.56 2.10 -13.64
N LYS A 321 -22.38 1.55 -12.42
CA LYS A 321 -21.64 2.25 -11.33
C LYS A 321 -20.13 2.32 -11.61
N LEU A 322 -19.56 1.23 -12.13
CA LEU A 322 -18.13 1.17 -12.48
C LEU A 322 -17.79 2.12 -13.62
N LEU A 323 -18.73 2.33 -14.56
CA LEU A 323 -18.56 3.19 -15.73
C LEU A 323 -19.05 4.64 -15.51
N LYS A 324 -19.47 4.99 -14.30
CA LYS A 324 -19.96 6.35 -14.04
C LYS A 324 -18.90 7.40 -14.37
N GLY A 325 -19.23 8.31 -15.29
CA GLY A 325 -18.34 9.38 -15.75
C GLY A 325 -17.37 8.97 -16.88
N VAL A 326 -17.36 7.71 -17.28
CA VAL A 326 -16.62 7.23 -18.46
C VAL A 326 -17.44 7.49 -19.71
N ASP A 327 -16.79 7.89 -20.80
CA ASP A 327 -17.43 8.16 -22.10
C ASP A 327 -17.41 6.90 -22.99
N LEU A 328 -18.13 5.87 -22.54
CA LEU A 328 -18.35 4.63 -23.28
C LEU A 328 -19.81 4.20 -23.15
N THR A 329 -20.35 3.67 -24.24
CA THR A 329 -21.63 2.97 -24.19
C THR A 329 -21.51 1.64 -23.42
N PRO A 330 -22.62 1.10 -22.88
CA PRO A 330 -22.59 -0.22 -22.23
C PRO A 330 -22.05 -1.34 -23.12
N GLU A 331 -22.35 -1.29 -24.42
CA GLU A 331 -21.90 -2.26 -25.40
C GLU A 331 -20.39 -2.17 -25.65
N GLU A 332 -19.85 -0.96 -25.79
CA GLU A 332 -18.41 -0.72 -25.92
C GLU A 332 -17.68 -1.19 -24.67
N ALA A 333 -18.16 -0.82 -23.48
CA ALA A 333 -17.58 -1.23 -22.24
C ALA A 333 -17.56 -2.77 -22.08
N THR A 334 -18.66 -3.44 -22.42
CA THR A 334 -18.75 -4.91 -22.41
C THR A 334 -17.73 -5.52 -23.38
N SER A 335 -17.56 -4.94 -24.57
CA SER A 335 -16.57 -5.38 -25.55
C SER A 335 -15.13 -5.24 -25.00
N ARG A 336 -14.81 -4.10 -24.31
CA ARG A 336 -13.51 -3.87 -23.68
C ARG A 336 -13.25 -4.86 -22.54
N LEU A 337 -14.25 -5.11 -21.72
CA LEU A 337 -14.15 -6.11 -20.64
C LEU A 337 -13.91 -7.52 -21.18
N ALA A 338 -14.61 -7.92 -22.22
CA ALA A 338 -14.41 -9.20 -22.90
C ALA A 338 -12.98 -9.32 -23.48
N GLN A 339 -12.42 -8.22 -24.01
CA GLN A 339 -11.04 -8.19 -24.46
C GLN A 339 -10.06 -8.42 -23.31
N LEU A 340 -10.24 -7.74 -22.16
CA LEU A 340 -9.40 -7.92 -20.97
C LEU A 340 -9.48 -9.35 -20.42
N GLN A 341 -10.66 -9.96 -20.42
CA GLN A 341 -10.82 -11.36 -20.03
C GLN A 341 -10.08 -12.31 -20.95
N LYS A 342 -10.20 -12.09 -22.27
CA LYS A 342 -9.47 -12.91 -23.25
C LYS A 342 -7.97 -12.79 -23.05
N ASP A 343 -7.46 -11.57 -22.86
CA ASP A 343 -6.04 -11.32 -22.61
C ASP A 343 -5.59 -12.01 -21.28
N ALA A 344 -6.42 -11.96 -20.24
CA ALA A 344 -6.17 -12.67 -18.99
C ALA A 344 -6.17 -14.19 -19.16
N ALA A 345 -7.15 -14.75 -19.89
CA ALA A 345 -7.24 -16.19 -20.16
C ALA A 345 -6.03 -16.72 -20.94
N GLU A 346 -5.49 -15.89 -21.83
CA GLU A 346 -4.30 -16.17 -22.64
C GLU A 346 -2.98 -15.80 -21.91
N ALA A 347 -3.05 -15.35 -20.66
CA ALA A 347 -1.92 -14.90 -19.84
C ALA A 347 -1.08 -13.79 -20.50
N ARG A 348 -1.72 -12.92 -21.27
CA ARG A 348 -1.08 -11.77 -21.91
C ARG A 348 -0.78 -10.67 -20.88
N PRO A 349 0.21 -9.81 -21.13
CA PRO A 349 0.40 -8.58 -20.36
C PRO A 349 -0.87 -7.71 -20.40
N ILE A 350 -1.04 -6.89 -19.36
CA ILE A 350 -2.14 -5.93 -19.27
C ILE A 350 -2.17 -5.01 -20.50
N ASN A 351 -3.32 -4.90 -21.13
CA ASN A 351 -3.55 -4.02 -22.28
C ASN A 351 -3.97 -2.63 -21.78
N TRP A 352 -2.98 -1.76 -21.59
CA TRP A 352 -3.22 -0.42 -21.07
C TRP A 352 -4.04 0.48 -22.01
N ASP A 353 -4.05 0.24 -23.33
CA ASP A 353 -4.91 0.99 -24.26
C ASP A 353 -6.39 0.76 -23.93
N VAL A 354 -6.76 -0.49 -23.70
CA VAL A 354 -8.13 -0.86 -23.32
C VAL A 354 -8.48 -0.38 -21.92
N VAL A 355 -7.52 -0.51 -20.99
CA VAL A 355 -7.70 -0.07 -19.60
C VAL A 355 -7.86 1.45 -19.53
N GLU A 356 -7.09 2.23 -20.31
CA GLU A 356 -7.20 3.69 -20.37
C GLU A 356 -8.62 4.14 -20.67
N GLU A 357 -9.28 3.53 -21.67
CA GLU A 357 -10.65 3.87 -22.06
C GLU A 357 -11.66 3.63 -20.93
N LEU A 358 -11.47 2.57 -20.14
CA LEU A 358 -12.37 2.20 -19.03
C LEU A 358 -12.13 3.01 -17.74
N LEU A 359 -10.95 3.59 -17.57
CA LEU A 359 -10.59 4.35 -16.37
C LEU A 359 -10.72 5.86 -16.54
N MET A 360 -10.61 6.36 -17.76
CA MET A 360 -10.64 7.79 -18.07
C MET A 360 -12.04 8.36 -17.83
N LEU A 361 -12.14 9.38 -16.99
CA LEU A 361 -13.39 10.06 -16.69
C LEU A 361 -13.52 11.31 -17.57
N ALA A 362 -14.49 11.31 -18.47
CA ALA A 362 -14.86 12.48 -19.28
C ALA A 362 -15.68 13.49 -18.46
N ASP A 363 -16.52 12.99 -17.56
CA ASP A 363 -17.28 13.80 -16.60
C ASP A 363 -16.94 13.33 -15.15
N PRO A 364 -15.83 13.81 -14.57
CA PRO A 364 -15.38 13.37 -13.27
C PRO A 364 -16.37 13.76 -12.17
N PRO A 365 -16.91 12.80 -11.38
CA PRO A 365 -17.70 13.15 -10.20
C PRO A 365 -16.83 13.89 -9.18
N ALA A 366 -17.48 14.65 -8.29
CA ALA A 366 -16.79 15.33 -7.21
C ALA A 366 -15.84 14.37 -6.46
N PRO A 367 -14.64 14.83 -6.06
CA PRO A 367 -13.69 14.03 -5.31
C PRO A 367 -14.29 13.44 -4.03
N SER A 368 -13.82 12.26 -3.62
CA SER A 368 -14.31 11.59 -2.40
C SER A 368 -13.84 12.28 -1.11
N SER A 369 -12.78 13.09 -1.20
CA SER A 369 -12.16 13.82 -0.09
C SER A 369 -11.63 15.18 -0.57
N VAL A 370 -11.46 16.11 0.33
CA VAL A 370 -10.85 17.43 0.06
C VAL A 370 -9.36 17.32 -0.31
N HIS A 371 -8.73 16.23 0.08
CA HIS A 371 -7.28 16.05 0.10
C HIS A 371 -6.60 16.23 -1.26
N GLY A 372 -7.00 15.48 -2.29
CA GLY A 372 -6.34 15.54 -3.59
C GLY A 372 -6.45 16.91 -4.27
N THR A 373 -7.59 17.60 -4.12
CA THR A 373 -7.77 18.97 -4.61
C THR A 373 -6.81 19.93 -3.91
N HIS A 374 -6.65 19.76 -2.60
CA HIS A 374 -5.77 20.56 -1.79
C HIS A 374 -4.28 20.35 -2.16
N VAL A 375 -3.84 19.09 -2.26
CA VAL A 375 -2.49 18.71 -2.72
C VAL A 375 -2.20 19.32 -4.11
N ALA A 376 -3.13 19.15 -5.04
CA ALA A 376 -3.03 19.73 -6.38
C ALA A 376 -2.95 21.26 -6.34
N GLY A 377 -3.66 21.89 -5.40
CA GLY A 377 -3.62 23.32 -5.17
C GLY A 377 -2.24 23.83 -4.78
N ILE A 378 -1.53 23.13 -3.89
CA ILE A 378 -0.16 23.51 -3.52
C ILE A 378 0.79 23.40 -4.71
N ILE A 379 0.62 22.38 -5.55
CA ILE A 379 1.43 22.24 -6.77
C ILE A 379 1.08 23.35 -7.75
N GLY A 380 -0.21 23.54 -8.06
CA GLY A 380 -0.59 24.24 -9.27
C GLY A 380 -1.79 25.20 -9.16
N ALA A 381 -2.21 25.62 -7.97
CA ALA A 381 -3.25 26.65 -7.88
C ALA A 381 -2.81 27.94 -8.55
N MET A 382 -3.70 28.54 -9.30
CA MET A 382 -3.57 29.91 -9.80
C MET A 382 -4.61 30.76 -9.04
N ARG A 383 -4.13 31.76 -8.31
CA ARG A 383 -5.01 32.67 -7.57
C ARG A 383 -5.92 33.41 -8.57
N PRO A 384 -7.25 33.24 -8.48
CA PRO A 384 -8.15 33.81 -9.47
C PRO A 384 -8.22 35.34 -9.36
N ASP A 385 -8.25 35.89 -8.14
CA ASP A 385 -8.31 37.30 -7.81
C ASP A 385 -7.87 37.55 -6.36
N GLU A 386 -7.89 38.78 -5.89
CA GLU A 386 -7.43 39.17 -4.55
C GLU A 386 -8.37 38.72 -3.42
N SER A 387 -9.60 38.33 -3.73
CA SER A 387 -10.57 37.87 -2.73
C SER A 387 -10.34 36.41 -2.30
N ALA A 388 -9.53 35.67 -3.04
CA ALA A 388 -9.24 34.27 -2.68
C ALA A 388 -8.37 34.17 -1.42
N ASP A 389 -8.77 33.32 -0.48
CA ASP A 389 -8.10 33.09 0.81
C ASP A 389 -6.81 32.25 0.68
N TYR A 390 -6.38 31.91 -0.53
CA TYR A 390 -5.17 31.16 -0.85
C TYR A 390 -4.33 31.91 -1.89
N GLY A 391 -3.03 31.67 -1.87
CA GLY A 391 -2.08 32.20 -2.86
C GLY A 391 -1.93 31.32 -4.09
N ASP A 392 -1.07 31.73 -5.01
CA ASP A 392 -0.57 30.88 -6.08
C ASP A 392 0.13 29.65 -5.48
N GLY A 393 -0.07 28.48 -6.10
CA GLY A 393 0.73 27.31 -5.87
C GLY A 393 2.17 27.48 -6.35
N MET A 394 2.95 26.41 -6.24
CA MET A 394 4.35 26.40 -6.69
C MET A 394 4.47 26.70 -8.18
N CYS A 395 3.55 26.18 -8.99
CA CYS A 395 3.54 26.21 -10.45
C CYS A 395 2.14 26.57 -10.99
N PRO A 396 1.73 27.85 -10.99
CA PRO A 396 0.34 28.24 -11.32
C PRO A 396 -0.13 27.90 -12.73
N ASP A 397 0.78 27.63 -13.65
CA ASP A 397 0.51 27.31 -15.06
C ASP A 397 0.77 25.82 -15.42
N ILE A 398 1.09 24.97 -14.45
CA ILE A 398 1.38 23.53 -14.67
C ILE A 398 0.13 22.77 -15.14
N LYS A 399 0.35 21.71 -15.94
CA LYS A 399 -0.66 20.72 -16.27
C LYS A 399 -0.72 19.62 -15.21
N LEU A 400 -1.91 19.22 -14.81
CA LEU A 400 -2.13 18.18 -13.79
C LEU A 400 -2.84 16.98 -14.39
N TYR A 401 -2.45 15.80 -13.94
CA TYR A 401 -3.18 14.55 -14.13
C TYR A 401 -3.79 14.13 -12.80
N ASP A 402 -5.09 13.94 -12.76
CA ASP A 402 -5.82 13.45 -11.60
C ASP A 402 -5.87 11.92 -11.62
N PHE A 403 -5.10 11.28 -10.76
CA PHE A 403 -5.08 9.83 -10.59
C PHE A 403 -5.72 9.46 -9.25
N ARG A 404 -7.00 9.07 -9.30
CA ARG A 404 -7.76 8.67 -8.13
C ARG A 404 -7.37 7.26 -7.71
N VAL A 405 -6.64 7.17 -6.61
CA VAL A 405 -6.13 5.91 -6.05
C VAL A 405 -6.62 5.66 -4.62
N LEU A 406 -7.23 6.68 -3.98
CA LEU A 406 -7.80 6.60 -2.63
C LEU A 406 -9.33 6.46 -2.72
N ALA A 407 -9.84 5.29 -2.33
CA ALA A 407 -11.28 5.02 -2.25
C ALA A 407 -11.82 5.29 -0.84
N ARG A 408 -13.15 5.31 -0.71
CA ARG A 408 -13.83 5.36 0.60
C ARG A 408 -13.64 4.09 1.42
N SER A 409 -13.39 2.96 0.75
CA SER A 409 -13.03 1.68 1.38
C SER A 409 -11.53 1.44 1.26
N ILE A 410 -10.92 1.02 2.34
CA ILE A 410 -9.47 0.77 2.51
C ILE A 410 -8.97 -0.40 1.61
N GLU A 411 -9.86 -1.14 0.98
CA GLU A 411 -9.62 -2.51 0.53
C GLU A 411 -8.78 -2.65 -0.75
N ASP A 412 -8.63 -1.61 -1.61
CA ASP A 412 -7.94 -1.77 -2.91
C ASP A 412 -6.80 -0.78 -3.17
N THR A 413 -6.34 -0.07 -2.15
CA THR A 413 -5.55 1.16 -2.34
C THR A 413 -4.12 0.90 -2.84
N GLU A 414 -3.39 -0.10 -2.30
CA GLU A 414 -2.00 -0.36 -2.75
C GLU A 414 -1.96 -0.85 -4.20
N PHE A 415 -2.89 -1.68 -4.61
CA PHE A 415 -3.02 -2.15 -5.99
C PHE A 415 -3.30 -0.99 -6.96
N ALA A 416 -4.22 -0.08 -6.60
CA ALA A 416 -4.55 1.09 -7.40
C ALA A 416 -3.33 2.03 -7.58
N ILE A 417 -2.54 2.23 -6.52
CA ILE A 417 -1.32 3.05 -6.58
C ILE A 417 -0.30 2.42 -7.52
N ILE A 418 -0.02 1.12 -7.37
CA ILE A 418 0.92 0.39 -8.22
C ILE A 418 0.48 0.47 -9.69
N ALA A 419 -0.80 0.29 -9.94
CA ALA A 419 -1.36 0.40 -11.29
C ALA A 419 -1.19 1.80 -11.89
N ALA A 420 -1.46 2.85 -11.11
CA ALA A 420 -1.27 4.23 -11.55
C ALA A 420 0.19 4.53 -11.90
N LEU A 421 1.16 4.03 -11.09
CA LEU A 421 2.58 4.17 -11.37
C LEU A 421 3.00 3.42 -12.66
N GLN A 422 2.48 2.21 -12.87
CA GLN A 422 2.70 1.45 -14.11
C GLN A 422 2.12 2.17 -15.33
N TYR A 423 0.93 2.74 -15.19
CA TYR A 423 0.28 3.51 -16.25
C TYR A 423 1.08 4.77 -16.63
N ILE A 424 1.66 5.51 -15.66
CA ILE A 424 2.53 6.66 -15.96
C ILE A 424 3.72 6.22 -16.84
N ARG A 425 4.36 5.11 -16.48
CA ARG A 425 5.47 4.55 -17.26
C ARG A 425 5.04 4.17 -18.67
N TYR A 426 3.91 3.47 -18.79
CA TYR A 426 3.32 3.11 -20.07
C TYR A 426 3.03 4.32 -20.96
N VAL A 427 2.40 5.38 -20.41
CA VAL A 427 2.11 6.62 -21.16
C VAL A 427 3.40 7.27 -21.68
N ASN A 428 4.46 7.30 -20.87
CA ASN A 428 5.73 7.88 -21.28
C ASN A 428 6.45 7.02 -22.34
N GLU A 429 6.35 5.68 -22.25
CA GLU A 429 6.96 4.77 -23.23
C GLU A 429 6.28 4.81 -24.60
N ARG A 430 5.01 5.22 -24.68
CA ARG A 430 4.28 5.37 -25.97
C ARG A 430 4.77 6.53 -26.85
N HIS A 431 5.46 7.50 -26.26
CA HIS A 431 5.86 8.73 -26.92
C HIS A 431 7.39 8.88 -26.94
N SER A 432 7.89 9.59 -27.95
CA SER A 432 9.31 9.97 -28.02
C SER A 432 9.68 11.13 -27.08
N TYR A 433 8.74 11.60 -26.27
CA TYR A 433 8.89 12.67 -25.29
C TYR A 433 8.20 12.31 -23.98
N THR A 434 8.66 12.86 -22.88
CA THR A 434 8.05 12.66 -21.57
C THR A 434 6.69 13.38 -21.50
N THR A 435 5.62 12.62 -21.32
CA THR A 435 4.25 13.14 -21.19
C THR A 435 3.97 13.55 -19.75
N ILE A 436 4.35 12.71 -18.77
CA ILE A 436 4.19 12.95 -17.33
C ILE A 436 5.58 13.00 -16.72
N HIS A 437 5.97 14.17 -16.24
CA HIS A 437 7.34 14.46 -15.79
C HIS A 437 7.60 14.04 -14.34
N GLY A 438 6.56 13.98 -13.53
CA GLY A 438 6.67 13.57 -12.14
C GLY A 438 5.33 13.14 -11.53
N ALA A 439 5.43 12.50 -10.39
CA ALA A 439 4.33 11.99 -9.60
C ALA A 439 4.43 12.43 -8.14
N ASN A 440 3.32 12.89 -7.57
CA ASN A 440 3.18 13.23 -6.16
C ASN A 440 2.33 12.17 -5.45
N LEU A 441 2.91 11.56 -4.43
CA LEU A 441 2.26 10.56 -3.57
C LEU A 441 2.12 11.13 -2.15
N SER A 442 1.07 11.94 -1.96
CA SER A 442 0.71 12.48 -0.66
C SER A 442 -0.05 11.44 0.18
N LEU A 443 0.52 10.27 0.35
CA LEU A 443 -0.09 9.11 0.99
C LEU A 443 0.92 8.35 1.85
N SER A 444 0.44 7.46 2.71
CA SER A 444 1.25 6.83 3.75
C SER A 444 0.78 5.41 4.00
N ILE A 445 1.65 4.44 3.76
CA ILE A 445 1.45 3.03 4.10
C ILE A 445 2.40 2.67 5.24
N PRO A 446 1.91 2.17 6.39
CA PRO A 446 2.78 1.75 7.48
C PRO A 446 3.78 0.69 7.02
N HIS A 447 5.08 0.93 7.24
CA HIS A 447 6.11 -0.05 6.94
C HIS A 447 6.23 -1.08 8.06
N ASN A 448 6.22 -2.38 7.70
CA ASN A 448 6.45 -3.45 8.64
C ASN A 448 7.83 -4.08 8.39
N VAL A 449 8.81 -3.69 9.17
CA VAL A 449 10.22 -4.14 9.07
C VAL A 449 10.40 -5.65 9.27
N ARG A 450 9.41 -6.34 9.85
CA ARG A 450 9.44 -7.78 10.04
C ARG A 450 9.11 -8.55 8.76
N ASN A 451 8.29 -7.95 7.89
CA ASN A 451 7.78 -8.60 6.69
C ASN A 451 8.56 -8.22 5.43
N TYR A 452 9.09 -6.98 5.41
CA TYR A 452 9.76 -6.45 4.23
C TYR A 452 11.12 -5.86 4.59
N ALA A 453 12.10 -6.08 3.73
CA ALA A 453 13.29 -5.25 3.71
C ALA A 453 12.88 -3.80 3.41
N CYS A 454 13.51 -2.85 4.09
CA CYS A 454 13.14 -1.45 4.02
C CYS A 454 13.26 -0.90 2.60
N GLY A 455 12.20 -0.24 2.13
CA GLY A 455 12.12 0.27 0.75
C GLY A 455 11.94 -0.80 -0.34
N ARG A 456 11.56 -2.04 0.02
CA ARG A 456 11.35 -3.16 -0.91
C ARG A 456 9.92 -3.70 -0.92
N THR A 457 8.97 -2.95 -0.39
CA THR A 457 7.55 -3.28 -0.55
C THR A 457 7.12 -3.16 -2.02
N PRO A 458 6.02 -3.79 -2.44
CA PRO A 458 5.55 -3.72 -3.83
C PRO A 458 5.44 -2.29 -4.36
N VAL A 459 4.86 -1.37 -3.58
CA VAL A 459 4.74 0.04 -3.96
C VAL A 459 6.10 0.74 -4.04
N CYS A 460 7.04 0.46 -3.11
CA CYS A 460 8.38 1.01 -3.17
C CYS A 460 9.15 0.55 -4.42
N ASN A 461 9.03 -0.73 -4.76
CA ASN A 461 9.66 -1.29 -5.95
C ASN A 461 9.09 -0.66 -7.23
N GLU A 462 7.78 -0.41 -7.29
CA GLU A 462 7.18 0.24 -8.47
C GLU A 462 7.55 1.72 -8.55
N CYS A 463 7.62 2.44 -7.43
CA CYS A 463 8.17 3.80 -7.40
C CYS A 463 9.62 3.84 -7.91
N GLN A 464 10.45 2.86 -7.50
CA GLN A 464 11.82 2.76 -7.97
C GLN A 464 11.91 2.56 -9.50
N ARG A 465 11.09 1.67 -10.06
CA ARG A 465 10.99 1.46 -11.52
C ARG A 465 10.55 2.72 -12.26
N LEU A 466 9.61 3.47 -11.68
CA LEU A 466 9.15 4.73 -12.26
C LEU A 466 10.27 5.78 -12.26
N VAL A 467 11.05 5.89 -11.17
CA VAL A 467 12.24 6.76 -11.13
C VAL A 467 13.28 6.33 -12.18
N GLU A 468 13.54 5.03 -12.31
CA GLU A 468 14.47 4.49 -13.31
C GLU A 468 14.03 4.77 -14.75
N SER A 469 12.73 4.91 -15.00
CA SER A 469 12.20 5.35 -16.30
C SER A 469 12.31 6.87 -16.56
N GLY A 470 12.89 7.63 -15.62
CA GLY A 470 13.14 9.07 -15.79
C GLY A 470 12.09 10.00 -15.19
N VAL A 471 11.12 9.49 -14.45
CA VAL A 471 10.06 10.28 -13.81
C VAL A 471 10.45 10.63 -12.37
N VAL A 472 10.26 11.89 -11.97
CA VAL A 472 10.46 12.31 -10.58
C VAL A 472 9.32 11.79 -9.71
N VAL A 473 9.65 11.07 -8.65
CA VAL A 473 8.66 10.60 -7.66
C VAL A 473 8.91 11.27 -6.33
N VAL A 474 7.88 11.97 -5.83
CA VAL A 474 7.90 12.65 -4.53
C VAL A 474 6.87 12.03 -3.62
N ALA A 475 7.27 11.69 -2.39
CA ALA A 475 6.38 11.08 -1.42
C ALA A 475 6.43 11.76 -0.04
N ALA A 476 5.31 11.75 0.65
CA ALA A 476 5.22 12.16 2.04
C ALA A 476 6.00 11.18 2.94
N ALA A 477 6.70 11.70 3.96
CA ALA A 477 7.40 10.88 4.94
C ALA A 477 6.44 10.10 5.87
N GLY A 478 5.22 10.61 6.04
CA GLY A 478 4.20 10.11 6.97
C GLY A 478 4.05 11.00 8.21
N ASN A 479 2.98 10.77 8.97
CA ASN A 479 2.61 11.57 10.14
C ASN A 479 2.72 10.76 11.45
N ARG A 480 3.71 9.89 11.54
CA ARG A 480 3.93 8.98 12.67
C ARG A 480 5.16 9.34 13.52
N GLY A 481 5.67 10.58 13.40
CA GLY A 481 6.82 11.06 14.17
C GLY A 481 6.57 11.24 15.67
N TYR A 482 5.30 11.26 16.09
CA TYR A 482 4.87 11.31 17.48
C TYR A 482 3.81 10.24 17.70
N GLN A 483 4.01 9.36 18.67
CA GLN A 483 3.16 8.19 18.89
C GLN A 483 2.92 7.97 20.39
N ARG A 484 1.80 7.28 20.65
CA ARG A 484 1.46 6.78 21.97
C ARG A 484 2.02 5.37 22.13
N PHE A 485 2.76 5.15 23.20
CA PHE A 485 3.37 3.87 23.54
C PHE A 485 2.72 3.33 24.81
N GLU A 486 2.38 2.07 24.81
CA GLU A 486 1.90 1.33 25.97
C GLU A 486 3.05 0.51 26.54
N THR A 487 3.33 0.69 27.83
CA THR A 487 4.37 -0.03 28.55
C THR A 487 3.82 -0.60 29.86
N LYS A 488 4.62 -1.41 30.54
CA LYS A 488 4.26 -1.94 31.85
C LYS A 488 3.98 -0.85 32.89
N ASP A 489 4.56 0.33 32.71
CA ASP A 489 4.42 1.48 33.61
C ASP A 489 3.29 2.45 33.19
N GLY A 490 2.54 2.12 32.13
CA GLY A 490 1.42 2.89 31.62
C GLY A 490 1.58 3.42 30.21
N LEU A 491 0.66 4.31 29.82
CA LEU A 491 0.65 4.98 28.52
C LEU A 491 1.53 6.23 28.57
N PHE A 492 2.43 6.39 27.62
CA PHE A 492 3.17 7.63 27.42
C PHE A 492 3.24 8.00 25.94
N GLU A 493 3.37 9.30 25.66
CA GLU A 493 3.49 9.82 24.31
C GLU A 493 4.91 10.34 24.08
N ASN A 494 5.52 9.95 22.97
CA ASN A 494 6.88 10.35 22.65
C ASN A 494 7.13 10.35 21.13
N TYR A 495 8.27 10.89 20.76
CA TYR A 495 8.75 10.85 19.39
C TYR A 495 9.14 9.43 18.98
N ALA A 496 8.75 9.06 17.75
CA ALA A 496 9.06 7.76 17.17
C ALA A 496 10.13 7.91 16.07
N ALA A 497 11.32 7.37 16.34
CA ALA A 497 12.31 7.14 15.29
C ALA A 497 11.87 5.99 14.37
N PHE A 498 12.49 5.84 13.20
CA PHE A 498 12.17 4.80 12.20
C PHE A 498 10.69 4.80 11.80
N SER A 499 10.08 5.98 11.76
CA SER A 499 8.64 6.13 11.53
C SER A 499 8.29 6.51 10.09
N ILE A 500 9.28 6.54 9.19
CA ILE A 500 9.04 6.77 7.75
C ILE A 500 8.11 5.69 7.21
N THR A 501 7.08 6.12 6.47
CA THR A 501 6.11 5.25 5.85
C THR A 501 6.41 5.00 4.37
N ASP A 502 5.89 3.92 3.80
CA ASP A 502 6.01 3.66 2.37
C ASP A 502 5.06 4.56 1.56
N PRO A 503 5.45 4.99 0.36
CA PRO A 503 6.69 4.67 -0.36
C PRO A 503 7.91 5.51 0.01
N GLY A 504 7.86 6.34 1.06
CA GLY A 504 8.96 7.19 1.51
C GLY A 504 10.25 6.43 1.86
N ASN A 505 10.18 5.14 2.16
CA ASN A 505 11.35 4.29 2.37
C ASN A 505 12.09 3.91 1.09
N ALA A 506 11.51 4.10 -0.11
CA ALA A 506 12.18 3.82 -1.36
C ALA A 506 13.40 4.74 -1.57
N GLU A 507 14.48 4.21 -2.13
CA GLU A 507 15.78 4.89 -2.16
C GLU A 507 15.77 6.17 -2.99
N ASP A 508 15.34 6.08 -4.24
CA ASP A 508 15.39 7.20 -5.19
C ASP A 508 14.16 8.12 -5.15
N VAL A 509 13.11 7.74 -4.43
CA VAL A 509 11.97 8.61 -4.14
C VAL A 509 12.43 9.80 -3.31
N ILE A 510 11.96 11.00 -3.64
CA ILE A 510 12.19 12.19 -2.81
C ILE A 510 11.18 12.18 -1.67
N THR A 511 11.66 11.86 -0.46
CA THR A 511 10.82 11.73 0.73
C THR A 511 10.83 13.00 1.53
N VAL A 512 9.64 13.54 1.79
CA VAL A 512 9.49 14.90 2.33
C VAL A 512 8.84 14.87 3.70
N GLY A 513 9.55 15.39 4.71
CA GLY A 513 9.01 15.67 6.03
C GLY A 513 8.38 17.06 6.11
N ALA A 514 7.63 17.33 7.18
CA ALA A 514 6.90 18.58 7.38
C ALA A 514 7.59 19.53 8.36
N THR A 515 7.55 20.83 8.04
CA THR A 515 7.94 21.90 8.96
C THR A 515 6.73 22.75 9.37
N HIS A 516 6.90 23.52 10.43
CA HIS A 516 5.95 24.57 10.80
C HIS A 516 5.71 25.52 9.61
N GLY A 517 4.44 25.88 9.36
CA GLY A 517 4.04 26.61 8.16
C GLY A 517 4.63 28.03 8.06
N ASN A 518 4.49 28.84 9.11
CA ASN A 518 4.83 30.27 9.06
C ASN A 518 6.24 30.57 9.59
N TRP A 519 6.77 29.75 10.48
CA TRP A 519 8.05 30.00 11.18
C TRP A 519 8.94 28.76 11.20
N PRO A 520 9.28 28.19 10.04
CA PRO A 520 10.04 26.92 9.98
C PRO A 520 11.43 27.03 10.62
N HIS A 521 12.10 28.16 10.49
CA HIS A 521 13.43 28.39 11.08
C HIS A 521 13.41 28.46 12.60
N THR A 522 12.31 28.96 13.18
CA THR A 522 12.13 29.08 14.63
C THR A 522 11.64 27.78 15.26
N TYR A 523 10.57 27.23 14.70
CA TYR A 523 9.91 26.03 15.28
C TYR A 523 10.40 24.71 14.67
N GLY A 524 11.02 24.74 13.49
CA GLY A 524 11.66 23.58 12.88
C GLY A 524 10.67 22.57 12.31
N VAL A 525 11.00 21.29 12.50
CA VAL A 525 10.23 20.15 12.00
C VAL A 525 8.98 19.95 12.84
N SER A 526 7.81 19.76 12.19
CA SER A 526 6.55 19.50 12.88
C SER A 526 6.60 18.23 13.71
N PHE A 527 5.98 18.24 14.89
CA PHE A 527 6.05 17.13 15.84
C PHE A 527 5.55 15.81 15.27
N PHE A 528 4.52 15.85 14.42
CA PHE A 528 3.92 14.67 13.78
C PHE A 528 4.75 14.12 12.61
N SER A 529 5.67 14.92 12.03
CA SER A 529 6.46 14.49 10.86
C SER A 529 7.23 13.22 11.16
N SER A 530 7.04 12.20 10.35
CA SER A 530 7.80 10.95 10.46
C SER A 530 9.30 11.18 10.30
N ARG A 531 10.09 10.38 11.00
CA ARG A 531 11.53 10.55 11.17
C ARG A 531 12.29 9.31 10.84
N GLY A 532 13.48 9.55 10.34
CA GLY A 532 14.45 8.50 10.07
C GLY A 532 15.22 8.01 11.32
N PRO A 533 16.29 7.27 11.05
CA PRO A 533 16.62 6.72 9.73
C PRO A 533 15.58 5.69 9.27
N THR A 534 15.70 5.20 8.03
CA THR A 534 14.95 4.02 7.59
C THR A 534 15.34 2.80 8.40
N GLY A 535 14.53 1.74 8.38
CA GLY A 535 14.83 0.51 9.13
C GLY A 535 16.15 -0.17 8.77
N ASP A 536 16.72 0.14 7.59
CA ASP A 536 18.05 -0.32 7.12
C ASP A 536 19.14 0.77 7.26
N GLY A 537 18.87 1.86 7.98
CA GLY A 537 19.85 2.88 8.35
C GLY A 537 20.11 3.98 7.33
N ARG A 538 19.35 4.06 6.21
CA ARG A 538 19.49 5.14 5.23
C ARG A 538 18.92 6.45 5.77
N LEU A 539 19.49 7.57 5.32
CA LEU A 539 18.97 8.89 5.67
C LEU A 539 17.62 9.14 4.99
N LYS A 540 16.59 9.35 5.80
CA LYS A 540 15.25 9.82 5.43
C LYS A 540 14.68 10.64 6.62
N PRO A 541 13.78 11.61 6.37
CA PRO A 541 13.37 12.11 5.05
C PRO A 541 14.58 12.66 4.29
N ASP A 542 14.46 12.85 2.96
CA ASP A 542 15.53 13.48 2.17
C ASP A 542 15.66 14.97 2.52
N LEU A 543 14.53 15.65 2.64
CA LEU A 543 14.42 17.06 3.05
C LEU A 543 13.04 17.31 3.68
N VAL A 544 12.85 18.52 4.17
CA VAL A 544 11.56 18.95 4.74
C VAL A 544 11.02 20.17 3.98
N ALA A 545 9.71 20.36 4.01
CA ALA A 545 9.03 21.51 3.46
C ALA A 545 7.84 21.91 4.34
N PRO A 546 7.25 23.09 4.17
CA PRO A 546 6.11 23.51 4.97
C PRO A 546 4.94 22.54 4.86
N GLY A 547 4.43 22.09 6.00
CA GLY A 547 3.35 21.10 6.09
C GLY A 547 2.40 21.34 7.26
N GLU A 548 2.35 22.52 7.84
CA GLU A 548 1.48 22.82 8.97
C GLU A 548 0.63 24.04 8.70
N ARG A 549 -0.70 23.90 8.78
CA ARG A 549 -1.72 24.93 8.54
C ARG A 549 -1.62 25.63 7.18
N ILE A 550 -1.51 24.90 6.07
CA ILE A 550 -1.43 25.44 4.71
C ILE A 550 -2.83 25.68 4.12
N GLN A 551 -3.11 26.78 3.45
CA GLN A 551 -4.38 27.16 2.82
C GLN A 551 -4.33 26.86 1.32
N ALA A 552 -5.16 26.02 0.85
CA ALA A 552 -5.22 25.67 -0.54
C ALA A 552 -6.67 25.40 -0.99
N PRO A 553 -6.94 25.36 -2.28
CA PRO A 553 -8.25 24.97 -2.81
C PRO A 553 -8.75 23.65 -2.26
N ILE A 554 -10.04 23.58 -1.97
CA ILE A 554 -10.76 22.33 -1.67
C ILE A 554 -11.97 22.22 -2.61
N PRO A 555 -12.61 21.05 -2.78
CA PRO A 555 -13.73 20.90 -3.70
C PRO A 555 -14.83 21.93 -3.52
N GLY A 556 -15.32 22.44 -4.66
CA GLY A 556 -16.27 23.52 -4.78
C GLY A 556 -15.64 24.73 -5.48
N PRO A 557 -16.43 25.56 -6.17
CA PRO A 557 -15.92 26.50 -7.18
C PRO A 557 -14.86 27.50 -6.68
N ASP A 558 -14.96 27.91 -5.42
CA ASP A 558 -14.06 28.91 -4.79
C ASP A 558 -13.66 28.53 -3.36
N ASN A 559 -13.92 27.30 -2.94
CA ASN A 559 -13.66 26.89 -1.57
C ASN A 559 -12.16 26.74 -1.30
N SER A 560 -11.75 27.11 -0.12
CA SER A 560 -10.41 26.90 0.39
C SER A 560 -10.45 26.34 1.82
N GLY A 561 -9.42 25.66 2.22
CA GLY A 561 -9.33 25.10 3.54
C GLY A 561 -7.90 25.04 4.06
N ALA A 562 -7.79 24.90 5.38
CA ALA A 562 -6.55 24.82 6.09
C ALA A 562 -6.34 23.43 6.71
N GLU A 563 -5.17 22.78 6.46
CA GLU A 563 -4.87 21.40 6.90
C GLU A 563 -3.41 21.23 7.38
N SER A 564 -2.97 20.05 7.89
CA SER A 564 -1.59 19.82 8.37
C SER A 564 -1.08 18.40 8.17
N GLY A 565 0.11 18.22 7.59
CA GLY A 565 0.71 16.92 7.34
C GLY A 565 1.94 16.94 6.41
N THR A 566 2.64 15.82 6.30
CA THR A 566 3.79 15.67 5.39
C THR A 566 3.39 15.62 3.93
N SER A 567 2.14 15.31 3.63
CA SER A 567 1.61 15.32 2.27
C SER A 567 1.45 16.72 1.68
N MET A 568 1.53 17.77 2.49
CA MET A 568 1.62 19.16 1.98
C MET A 568 3.05 19.57 1.76
N ALA A 569 3.93 19.06 2.54
CA ALA A 569 5.34 19.19 2.30
C ALA A 569 5.72 18.59 0.94
N ALA A 570 5.23 17.41 0.60
CA ALA A 570 5.51 16.73 -0.66
C ALA A 570 5.14 17.55 -1.90
N PRO A 571 3.95 18.15 -2.04
CA PRO A 571 3.62 18.96 -3.22
C PRO A 571 4.48 20.22 -3.39
N HIS A 572 5.03 20.80 -2.32
CA HIS A 572 6.01 21.88 -2.46
C HIS A 572 7.27 21.37 -3.18
N VAL A 573 7.76 20.20 -2.83
CA VAL A 573 8.93 19.60 -3.48
C VAL A 573 8.63 19.17 -4.91
N SER A 574 7.42 18.65 -5.16
CA SER A 574 6.94 18.33 -6.51
C SER A 574 6.95 19.58 -7.41
N GLY A 575 6.43 20.69 -6.90
CA GLY A 575 6.47 21.96 -7.63
C GLY A 575 7.89 22.48 -7.87
N ALA A 576 8.79 22.37 -6.89
CA ALA A 576 10.19 22.75 -7.05
C ALA A 576 10.90 21.93 -8.14
N ALA A 577 10.67 20.63 -8.17
CA ALA A 577 11.19 19.75 -9.22
C ALA A 577 10.62 20.12 -10.60
N ALA A 578 9.32 20.41 -10.69
CA ALA A 578 8.68 20.88 -11.91
C ALA A 578 9.27 22.22 -12.42
N MET A 579 9.53 23.16 -11.52
CA MET A 579 10.16 24.44 -11.84
C MET A 579 11.57 24.25 -12.40
N LEU A 580 12.38 23.37 -11.81
CA LEU A 580 13.73 23.05 -12.31
C LEU A 580 13.69 22.50 -13.74
N MET A 581 12.81 21.50 -14.00
CA MET A 581 12.65 20.94 -15.34
C MET A 581 12.11 21.95 -16.35
N ALA A 582 11.24 22.85 -15.93
CA ALA A 582 10.69 23.88 -16.79
C ALA A 582 11.76 24.88 -17.25
N ARG A 583 12.71 25.23 -16.37
CA ARG A 583 13.79 26.18 -16.66
C ARG A 583 14.99 25.51 -17.33
N TYR A 584 15.24 24.25 -16.97
CA TYR A 584 16.39 23.47 -17.44
C TYR A 584 15.89 22.14 -18.05
N PRO A 585 15.44 22.14 -19.32
CA PRO A 585 14.85 20.96 -19.97
C PRO A 585 15.75 19.75 -20.02
N GLU A 586 17.08 19.92 -19.95
CA GLU A 586 18.06 18.85 -19.87
C GLU A 586 17.99 18.02 -18.57
N MET A 587 17.20 18.47 -17.61
CA MET A 587 16.92 17.71 -16.38
C MET A 587 15.74 16.73 -16.53
N ILE A 588 14.93 16.89 -17.57
CA ILE A 588 13.84 15.94 -17.88
C ILE A 588 14.47 14.57 -18.14
N GLY A 589 13.93 13.53 -17.50
CA GLY A 589 14.48 12.19 -17.55
C GLY A 589 15.64 11.93 -16.56
N ASN A 590 16.00 12.90 -15.70
CA ASN A 590 17.11 12.76 -14.77
C ASN A 590 16.70 13.01 -13.30
N PRO A 591 15.79 12.20 -12.74
CA PRO A 591 15.19 12.43 -11.41
C PRO A 591 16.23 12.41 -10.27
N ARG A 592 17.28 11.58 -10.37
CA ARG A 592 18.35 11.52 -9.36
C ARG A 592 19.16 12.82 -9.29
N ARG A 593 19.38 13.49 -10.42
CA ARG A 593 20.04 14.80 -10.46
C ARG A 593 19.15 15.86 -9.79
N ILE A 594 17.85 15.87 -10.09
CA ILE A 594 16.88 16.77 -9.46
C ILE A 594 16.85 16.56 -7.95
N LYS A 595 16.73 15.30 -7.49
CA LYS A 595 16.80 14.95 -6.06
C LYS A 595 18.07 15.51 -5.40
N ARG A 596 19.23 15.31 -6.00
CA ARG A 596 20.51 15.79 -5.49
C ARG A 596 20.53 17.32 -5.36
N ILE A 597 20.13 18.04 -6.40
CA ILE A 597 20.10 19.52 -6.39
C ILE A 597 19.20 20.03 -5.25
N LEU A 598 17.98 19.48 -5.11
CA LEU A 598 17.04 19.90 -4.07
C LEU A 598 17.56 19.60 -2.66
N CYS A 599 18.24 18.47 -2.47
CA CYS A 599 18.87 18.11 -1.20
C CYS A 599 20.08 18.99 -0.87
N GLU A 600 21.01 19.18 -1.81
CA GLU A 600 22.24 19.93 -1.60
C GLU A 600 22.00 21.44 -1.42
N SER A 601 20.93 21.95 -2.01
CA SER A 601 20.52 23.36 -1.87
C SER A 601 19.62 23.64 -0.65
N ALA A 602 19.18 22.62 0.05
CA ALA A 602 18.29 22.77 1.20
C ALA A 602 18.91 23.63 2.31
N THR A 603 18.07 24.42 2.99
CA THR A 603 18.51 25.27 4.10
C THR A 603 18.51 24.47 5.40
N ASP A 604 19.67 24.34 6.02
CA ASP A 604 19.81 23.67 7.32
C ASP A 604 19.02 24.43 8.41
N LEU A 605 18.12 23.72 9.10
CA LEU A 605 17.35 24.26 10.23
C LEU A 605 18.06 24.07 11.58
N GLY A 606 19.29 23.55 11.57
CA GLY A 606 20.03 23.23 12.80
C GLY A 606 19.40 22.10 13.61
N ARG A 607 18.73 21.16 12.95
CA ARG A 607 18.12 19.98 13.57
C ARG A 607 18.88 18.71 13.14
N GLU A 608 18.70 17.64 13.90
CA GLU A 608 19.31 16.38 13.54
C GLU A 608 18.80 15.87 12.18
N ARG A 609 19.67 15.21 11.40
CA ARG A 609 19.35 14.76 10.04
C ARG A 609 18.21 13.75 9.97
N SER A 610 18.01 12.95 11.00
CA SER A 610 16.86 12.05 11.10
C SER A 610 15.51 12.77 11.13
N PHE A 611 15.50 14.06 11.47
CA PHE A 611 14.32 14.92 11.52
C PHE A 611 14.15 15.72 10.24
N GLN A 612 15.20 16.40 9.78
CA GLN A 612 15.13 17.39 8.68
C GLN A 612 15.73 16.90 7.36
N GLY A 613 16.36 15.73 7.32
CA GLY A 613 17.13 15.30 6.15
C GLY A 613 18.29 16.25 5.86
N HIS A 614 18.32 16.76 4.63
CA HIS A 614 19.28 17.79 4.22
C HIS A 614 18.90 19.20 4.68
N GLY A 615 17.68 19.39 5.16
CA GLY A 615 17.15 20.69 5.59
C GLY A 615 15.85 21.04 4.89
N MET A 616 15.43 22.30 5.01
CA MET A 616 14.22 22.81 4.41
C MET A 616 14.44 23.18 2.94
N LEU A 617 13.48 22.82 2.10
CA LEU A 617 13.45 23.18 0.68
C LEU A 617 13.71 24.69 0.48
N ASP A 618 14.66 25.03 -0.38
CA ASP A 618 15.00 26.38 -0.80
C ASP A 618 15.10 26.45 -2.33
N VAL A 619 14.00 26.83 -2.97
CA VAL A 619 13.91 26.83 -4.44
C VAL A 619 14.84 27.86 -5.05
N LEU A 620 14.97 29.04 -4.45
CA LEU A 620 15.86 30.08 -4.96
C LEU A 620 17.31 29.61 -4.97
N ARG A 621 17.76 28.99 -3.87
CA ARG A 621 19.11 28.44 -3.77
C ARG A 621 19.32 27.25 -4.72
N ALA A 622 18.30 26.42 -4.94
CA ALA A 622 18.37 25.35 -5.93
C ALA A 622 18.65 25.87 -7.34
N PHE A 623 17.99 26.97 -7.75
CA PHE A 623 18.24 27.62 -9.03
C PHE A 623 19.60 28.29 -9.12
N GLN A 624 20.13 28.80 -8.02
CA GLN A 624 21.44 29.45 -7.96
C GLN A 624 22.59 28.44 -7.96
N SER A 625 22.33 27.15 -7.65
CA SER A 625 23.35 26.09 -7.59
C SER A 625 23.60 25.41 -8.93
N ILE A 626 22.86 25.75 -9.98
CA ILE A 626 22.97 25.25 -11.36
C ILE A 626 23.72 26.26 -12.21
#